data_b172a39711b7023377b2bdce896dd2dd
#
_entry.id   b172a39711b7023377b2bdce896dd2dd
#
_cell.length_a   1.000
_cell.length_b   1.000
_cell.length_c   1.000
_cell.angle_alpha   90.00
_cell.angle_beta   90.00
_cell.angle_gamma   90.00
#
_symmetry.space_group_name_H-M   'P 1'
#
loop_
_entity.id
_entity.type
_entity.pdbx_description
1 polymer ?
#
loop_
_entity_poly.entity_id
_entity_poly.type
_entity_poly.pdbx_seq_one_letter_code
_entity_poly.pdbx_strand_id
1 'polypeptide(L)'
;MNTWGYIQLESIRKMFVNATAISTTDLPSMRTDKKYATYLDAMPGAANEGIMIMLTRGRAVLANEFLTASRATNAYPIEGYYCFDLPEKLDNYHKLSKVLVDGGEYAGYVLRNNKYLYIAKPIVDDHQIVVTYETYPDAITANTTDNTEIDLPLDMIRILPLYIASELYKDDDISLATTYKNQFETELENMRPQYDEQFVSITGWY
;
A
#
# COMPACT_ATOMS: atom_id res chain seq x y z
N MET A 1 3.98 -3.81 -15.74
CA MET A 1 5.15 -3.93 -14.84
C MET A 1 4.79 -4.06 -13.36
N ASN A 2 3.52 -4.06 -12.99
CA ASN A 2 3.04 -4.15 -11.60
C ASN A 2 2.34 -5.48 -11.28
N THR A 3 2.63 -6.56 -12.00
CA THR A 3 2.07 -7.87 -11.75
C THR A 3 2.91 -8.67 -10.76
N TRP A 4 2.26 -9.62 -10.05
CA TRP A 4 2.96 -10.51 -9.14
C TRP A 4 4.07 -11.31 -9.84
N GLY A 5 3.80 -11.83 -11.04
CA GLY A 5 4.80 -12.55 -11.84
C GLY A 5 6.02 -11.72 -12.18
N TYR A 6 5.87 -10.40 -12.42
CA TYR A 6 7.00 -9.50 -12.62
C TYR A 6 7.87 -9.39 -11.34
N ILE A 7 7.25 -9.23 -10.17
CA ILE A 7 7.97 -9.13 -8.89
C ILE A 7 8.74 -10.43 -8.60
N GLN A 8 8.10 -11.59 -8.82
CA GLN A 8 8.74 -12.89 -8.66
C GLN A 8 9.96 -13.04 -9.57
N LEU A 9 9.80 -12.70 -10.85
CA LEU A 9 10.88 -12.79 -11.83
C LEU A 9 12.06 -11.89 -11.47
N GLU A 10 11.80 -10.65 -11.08
CA GLU A 10 12.88 -9.73 -10.68
C GLU A 10 13.60 -10.21 -9.41
N SER A 11 12.88 -10.84 -8.48
CA SER A 11 13.49 -11.45 -7.28
C SER A 11 14.40 -12.63 -7.66
N ILE A 12 13.93 -13.52 -8.53
CA ILE A 12 14.73 -14.65 -9.04
C ILE A 12 15.99 -14.15 -9.77
N ARG A 13 15.88 -13.11 -10.59
CA ARG A 13 17.01 -12.51 -11.31
C ARG A 13 18.10 -11.95 -10.37
N LYS A 14 17.71 -11.49 -9.19
CA LYS A 14 18.66 -11.04 -8.18
C LYS A 14 19.36 -12.21 -7.48
N MET A 15 18.62 -13.25 -7.15
CA MET A 15 19.18 -14.43 -6.47
C MET A 15 20.07 -15.30 -7.39
N PHE A 16 19.79 -15.35 -8.68
CA PHE A 16 20.45 -16.25 -9.62
C PHE A 16 21.00 -15.50 -10.83
N VAL A 17 22.33 -15.41 -10.92
CA VAL A 17 23.04 -14.66 -11.99
C VAL A 17 22.64 -15.12 -13.40
N ASN A 18 22.36 -16.41 -13.59
CA ASN A 18 21.98 -16.97 -14.88
C ASN A 18 20.50 -16.77 -15.24
N ALA A 19 19.72 -16.13 -14.37
CA ALA A 19 18.29 -15.92 -14.57
C ALA A 19 17.93 -14.66 -15.39
N THR A 20 18.94 -13.91 -15.87
CA THR A 20 18.72 -12.66 -16.62
C THR A 20 17.99 -12.88 -17.95
N ALA A 21 18.08 -14.07 -18.56
CA ALA A 21 17.38 -14.44 -19.80
C ALA A 21 15.96 -14.99 -19.59
N ILE A 22 15.54 -15.16 -18.32
CA ILE A 22 14.23 -15.75 -17.99
C ILE A 22 13.13 -14.69 -18.12
N SER A 23 11.96 -15.09 -18.62
CA SER A 23 10.77 -14.25 -18.76
C SER A 23 9.64 -14.74 -17.84
N THR A 24 8.57 -13.94 -17.70
CA THR A 24 7.39 -14.34 -16.90
C THR A 24 6.69 -15.60 -17.47
N THR A 25 6.86 -15.90 -18.74
CA THR A 25 6.34 -17.13 -19.37
C THR A 25 7.04 -18.39 -18.88
N ASP A 26 8.20 -18.26 -18.24
CA ASP A 26 8.96 -19.39 -17.71
C ASP A 26 8.60 -19.73 -16.27
N LEU A 27 7.89 -18.84 -15.55
CA LEU A 27 7.48 -19.04 -14.14
C LEU A 27 6.75 -20.37 -13.91
N PRO A 28 5.79 -20.81 -14.76
CA PRO A 28 5.13 -22.10 -14.56
C PRO A 28 6.08 -23.29 -14.55
N SER A 29 7.11 -23.29 -15.40
CA SER A 29 8.14 -24.36 -15.43
C SER A 29 9.07 -24.28 -14.21
N MET A 30 9.39 -23.07 -13.75
CA MET A 30 10.22 -22.83 -12.55
C MET A 30 9.56 -23.34 -11.27
N ARG A 31 8.22 -23.29 -11.16
CA ARG A 31 7.48 -23.85 -10.02
C ARG A 31 7.62 -25.37 -9.88
N THR A 32 7.97 -26.07 -10.97
CA THR A 32 8.23 -27.51 -10.95
C THR A 32 9.71 -27.86 -10.83
N ASP A 33 10.59 -26.90 -11.02
CA ASP A 33 12.03 -27.05 -10.85
C ASP A 33 12.40 -26.92 -9.37
N LYS A 34 13.00 -27.98 -8.80
CA LYS A 34 13.43 -28.02 -7.38
C LYS A 34 14.32 -26.86 -6.99
N LYS A 35 15.05 -26.28 -7.94
CA LYS A 35 15.97 -25.15 -7.70
C LYS A 35 15.22 -23.87 -7.34
N TYR A 36 14.02 -23.64 -7.92
CA TYR A 36 13.30 -22.39 -7.78
C TYR A 36 11.99 -22.52 -6.98
N ALA A 37 11.41 -23.73 -6.94
CA ALA A 37 10.10 -23.97 -6.34
C ALA A 37 10.02 -23.47 -4.89
N THR A 38 10.99 -23.84 -4.05
CA THR A 38 11.00 -23.46 -2.63
C THR A 38 11.03 -21.94 -2.43
N TYR A 39 11.80 -21.22 -3.27
CA TYR A 39 11.85 -19.76 -3.23
C TYR A 39 10.54 -19.14 -3.67
N LEU A 40 9.95 -19.62 -4.77
CA LEU A 40 8.67 -19.12 -5.28
C LEU A 40 7.54 -19.32 -4.28
N ASP A 41 7.53 -20.46 -3.56
CA ASP A 41 6.54 -20.76 -2.53
C ASP A 41 6.69 -19.86 -1.28
N ALA A 42 7.90 -19.42 -0.95
CA ALA A 42 8.17 -18.55 0.19
C ALA A 42 8.02 -17.04 -0.14
N MET A 43 8.04 -16.66 -1.43
CA MET A 43 7.98 -15.26 -1.87
C MET A 43 6.77 -14.48 -1.35
N PRO A 44 5.54 -15.02 -1.29
CA PRO A 44 4.39 -14.27 -0.76
C PRO A 44 4.62 -13.75 0.65
N GLY A 45 5.19 -14.57 1.52
CA GLY A 45 5.50 -14.18 2.90
C GLY A 45 6.52 -13.03 2.95
N ALA A 46 7.65 -13.19 2.25
CA ALA A 46 8.69 -12.17 2.18
C ALA A 46 8.19 -10.87 1.52
N ALA A 47 7.32 -10.97 0.51
CA ALA A 47 6.73 -9.80 -0.14
C ALA A 47 5.84 -9.00 0.82
N ASN A 48 4.94 -9.67 1.54
CA ASN A 48 4.06 -9.01 2.50
C ASN A 48 4.86 -8.33 3.62
N GLU A 49 5.92 -8.97 4.11
CA GLU A 49 6.81 -8.36 5.11
C GLU A 49 7.50 -7.11 4.57
N GLY A 50 8.07 -7.18 3.36
CA GLY A 50 8.70 -6.03 2.69
C GLY A 50 7.71 -4.87 2.49
N ILE A 51 6.48 -5.15 2.08
CA ILE A 51 5.41 -4.16 1.93
C ILE A 51 5.13 -3.49 3.29
N MET A 52 4.97 -4.27 4.36
CA MET A 52 4.71 -3.72 5.70
C MET A 52 5.86 -2.83 6.19
N ILE A 53 7.11 -3.18 5.91
CA ILE A 53 8.27 -2.34 6.24
C ILE A 53 8.19 -1.01 5.50
N MET A 54 7.89 -1.01 4.20
CA MET A 54 7.75 0.21 3.40
C MET A 54 6.62 1.10 3.92
N LEU A 55 5.46 0.53 4.25
CA LEU A 55 4.32 1.26 4.82
C LEU A 55 4.65 1.89 6.18
N THR A 56 5.36 1.17 7.05
CA THR A 56 5.78 1.69 8.37
C THR A 56 6.82 2.81 8.27
N ARG A 57 7.54 2.92 7.15
CA ARG A 57 8.50 4.00 6.85
C ARG A 57 7.85 5.22 6.17
N GLY A 58 6.51 5.31 6.20
CA GLY A 58 5.75 6.47 5.72
C GLY A 58 5.42 6.44 4.23
N ARG A 59 5.52 5.27 3.58
CA ARG A 59 4.93 5.08 2.25
C ARG A 59 3.49 4.65 2.42
N ALA A 60 2.56 5.38 1.82
CA ALA A 60 1.14 5.08 1.93
C ALA A 60 0.57 4.66 0.57
N VAL A 61 -0.33 3.71 0.59
CA VAL A 61 -1.27 3.46 -0.50
C VAL A 61 -2.52 4.27 -0.17
N LEU A 62 -2.90 5.19 -1.04
CA LEU A 62 -4.05 6.07 -0.81
C LEU A 62 -5.26 5.57 -1.59
N ALA A 63 -6.40 5.51 -0.91
CA ALA A 63 -7.70 5.25 -1.50
C ALA A 63 -8.66 6.42 -1.23
N ASN A 64 -9.67 6.55 -2.09
CA ASN A 64 -10.71 7.55 -1.96
C ASN A 64 -12.07 6.87 -1.90
N GLU A 65 -12.95 7.34 -1.01
CA GLU A 65 -14.31 6.81 -0.89
C GLU A 65 -15.30 7.93 -0.59
N PHE A 66 -16.52 7.78 -1.15
CA PHE A 66 -17.62 8.71 -0.90
C PHE A 66 -18.35 8.36 0.40
N LEU A 67 -18.58 9.38 1.23
CA LEU A 67 -19.45 9.26 2.40
C LEU A 67 -20.79 9.95 2.14
N THR A 68 -21.85 9.23 2.49
CA THR A 68 -23.23 9.71 2.41
C THR A 68 -23.93 9.49 3.75
N ALA A 69 -24.99 10.24 4.03
CA ALA A 69 -25.77 10.10 5.26
C ALA A 69 -26.25 8.65 5.53
N SER A 70 -26.53 7.88 4.46
CA SER A 70 -26.94 6.47 4.56
C SER A 70 -25.84 5.53 5.07
N ARG A 71 -24.59 5.94 4.99
CA ARG A 71 -23.43 5.17 5.51
C ARG A 71 -23.09 5.51 6.97
N ALA A 72 -23.79 6.49 7.57
CA ALA A 72 -23.57 6.86 8.96
C ALA A 72 -23.97 5.73 9.92
N THR A 73 -23.29 5.65 11.05
CA THR A 73 -23.60 4.74 12.15
C THR A 73 -24.25 5.48 13.32
N ASN A 74 -25.12 4.79 14.06
CA ASN A 74 -25.70 5.32 15.29
C ASN A 74 -24.97 4.85 16.57
N ALA A 75 -23.81 4.22 16.43
CA ALA A 75 -23.08 3.63 17.57
C ALA A 75 -22.70 4.66 18.64
N TYR A 76 -22.32 5.89 18.22
CA TYR A 76 -21.91 6.98 19.12
C TYR A 76 -22.48 8.31 18.65
N PRO A 77 -23.80 8.54 18.83
CA PRO A 77 -24.45 9.73 18.28
C PRO A 77 -23.99 11.00 18.99
N ILE A 78 -23.70 12.02 18.18
CA ILE A 78 -23.52 13.41 18.63
C ILE A 78 -24.61 14.23 17.94
N GLU A 79 -25.35 15.03 18.71
CA GLU A 79 -26.40 15.89 18.14
C GLU A 79 -25.80 16.84 17.09
N GLY A 80 -26.48 16.93 15.94
CA GLY A 80 -26.03 17.76 14.81
C GLY A 80 -24.95 17.17 13.93
N TYR A 81 -24.46 15.96 14.21
CA TYR A 81 -23.40 15.30 13.44
C TYR A 81 -23.83 13.92 12.91
N TYR A 82 -23.31 13.55 11.75
CA TYR A 82 -23.22 12.15 11.34
C TYR A 82 -21.92 11.54 11.84
N CYS A 83 -21.99 10.29 12.29
CA CYS A 83 -20.84 9.49 12.70
C CYS A 83 -20.58 8.41 11.66
N PHE A 84 -19.34 8.24 11.23
CA PHE A 84 -18.91 7.17 10.32
C PHE A 84 -17.87 6.30 11.02
N ASP A 85 -18.10 4.98 11.07
CA ASP A 85 -17.12 3.99 11.52
C ASP A 85 -16.21 3.68 10.33
N LEU A 86 -15.05 4.33 10.26
CA LEU A 86 -14.17 4.25 9.08
C LEU A 86 -13.70 2.82 8.78
N PRO A 87 -13.22 2.01 9.77
CA PRO A 87 -12.86 0.62 9.52
C PRO A 87 -14.01 -0.28 9.04
N GLU A 88 -15.26 0.07 9.36
CA GLU A 88 -16.43 -0.68 8.89
C GLU A 88 -16.84 -0.27 7.47
N LYS A 89 -16.59 0.98 7.09
CA LYS A 89 -17.09 1.58 5.85
C LYS A 89 -16.05 1.69 4.74
N LEU A 90 -14.77 1.56 5.09
CA LEU A 90 -13.64 1.73 4.18
C LEU A 90 -12.81 0.45 4.12
N ASP A 91 -12.54 -0.04 2.92
CA ASP A 91 -11.81 -1.27 2.72
C ASP A 91 -10.34 -1.11 3.15
N ASN A 92 -9.84 -2.07 3.92
CA ASN A 92 -8.46 -2.12 4.41
C ASN A 92 -7.97 -0.81 5.07
N TYR A 93 -8.88 -0.07 5.72
CA TYR A 93 -8.59 1.22 6.34
C TYR A 93 -7.46 1.14 7.36
N HIS A 94 -6.47 2.00 7.21
CA HIS A 94 -5.38 2.20 8.17
C HIS A 94 -5.49 3.55 8.88
N LYS A 95 -5.55 4.64 8.11
CA LYS A 95 -5.53 6.00 8.67
C LYS A 95 -6.20 6.99 7.73
N LEU A 96 -7.00 7.92 8.30
CA LEU A 96 -7.56 9.03 7.54
C LEU A 96 -6.42 10.02 7.15
N SER A 97 -6.34 10.33 5.86
CA SER A 97 -5.43 11.35 5.33
C SER A 97 -6.12 12.70 5.29
N LYS A 98 -7.24 12.81 4.57
CA LYS A 98 -8.01 14.07 4.45
C LYS A 98 -9.49 13.85 4.18
N VAL A 99 -10.27 14.88 4.44
CA VAL A 99 -11.68 14.96 4.07
C VAL A 99 -11.85 16.09 3.05
N LEU A 100 -12.53 15.80 1.94
CA LEU A 100 -12.84 16.77 0.92
C LEU A 100 -14.36 17.01 0.90
N VAL A 101 -14.76 18.27 0.76
CA VAL A 101 -16.15 18.72 0.57
C VAL A 101 -16.20 19.45 -0.77
N ASP A 102 -16.97 18.93 -1.71
CA ASP A 102 -17.05 19.47 -3.09
C ASP A 102 -15.66 19.66 -3.76
N GLY A 103 -14.74 18.76 -3.45
CA GLY A 103 -13.35 18.76 -3.96
C GLY A 103 -12.37 19.68 -3.20
N GLY A 104 -12.85 20.50 -2.26
CA GLY A 104 -11.99 21.32 -1.39
C GLY A 104 -11.67 20.62 -0.07
N GLU A 105 -10.46 20.82 0.45
CA GLU A 105 -10.07 20.25 1.76
C GLU A 105 -10.92 20.85 2.88
N TYR A 106 -11.46 19.97 3.74
CA TYR A 106 -12.34 20.33 4.83
C TYR A 106 -11.76 19.93 6.19
N ALA A 107 -11.46 20.91 7.03
CA ALA A 107 -10.90 20.69 8.37
C ALA A 107 -11.98 20.71 9.50
N GLY A 108 -13.26 20.95 9.16
CA GLY A 108 -14.35 21.09 10.14
C GLY A 108 -14.94 19.76 10.63
N TYR A 109 -14.14 18.69 10.67
CA TYR A 109 -14.54 17.38 11.18
C TYR A 109 -13.88 17.07 12.53
N VAL A 110 -14.43 16.08 13.24
CA VAL A 110 -13.81 15.51 14.45
C VAL A 110 -13.51 14.03 14.20
N LEU A 111 -12.24 13.63 14.40
CA LEU A 111 -11.83 12.24 14.34
C LEU A 111 -11.53 11.72 15.74
N ARG A 112 -12.18 10.64 16.16
CA ARG A 112 -11.94 9.99 17.46
C ARG A 112 -11.32 8.60 17.27
N ASN A 113 -10.21 8.38 17.98
CA ASN A 113 -9.48 7.09 18.02
C ASN A 113 -9.08 6.57 16.62
N ASN A 114 -8.83 7.46 15.66
CA ASN A 114 -8.59 7.11 14.27
C ASN A 114 -9.66 6.15 13.68
N LYS A 115 -10.87 6.20 14.20
CA LYS A 115 -11.95 5.27 13.86
C LYS A 115 -13.25 5.97 13.53
N TYR A 116 -13.70 6.87 14.40
CA TYR A 116 -15.01 7.52 14.27
C TYR A 116 -14.84 8.93 13.73
N LEU A 117 -15.32 9.14 12.50
CA LEU A 117 -15.33 10.43 11.85
C LEU A 117 -16.69 11.09 12.04
N TYR A 118 -16.70 12.31 12.56
CA TYR A 118 -17.91 13.12 12.76
C TYR A 118 -17.87 14.32 11.82
N ILE A 119 -18.90 14.46 11.00
CA ILE A 119 -19.13 15.59 10.10
C ILE A 119 -20.50 16.17 10.39
N ALA A 120 -20.61 17.50 10.42
CA ALA A 120 -21.89 18.17 10.66
C ALA A 120 -22.94 17.76 9.60
N LYS A 121 -24.19 17.50 10.04
CA LYS A 121 -25.28 17.04 9.18
C LYS A 121 -25.49 17.92 7.95
N PRO A 122 -25.58 19.27 8.06
CA PRO A 122 -25.77 20.10 6.87
C PRO A 122 -24.68 19.93 5.81
N ILE A 123 -23.44 19.67 6.24
CA ILE A 123 -22.32 19.45 5.30
C ILE A 123 -22.52 18.14 4.52
N VAL A 124 -22.92 17.06 5.20
CA VAL A 124 -23.13 15.76 4.55
C VAL A 124 -24.41 15.73 3.69
N ASP A 125 -25.44 16.44 4.13
CA ASP A 125 -26.75 16.46 3.44
C ASP A 125 -26.71 17.33 2.17
N ASP A 126 -25.92 18.42 2.17
CA ASP A 126 -25.94 19.43 1.11
C ASP A 126 -24.73 19.34 0.16
N HIS A 127 -23.67 18.58 0.52
CA HIS A 127 -22.40 18.55 -0.21
C HIS A 127 -21.91 17.14 -0.47
N GLN A 128 -21.04 17.00 -1.48
CA GLN A 128 -20.34 15.76 -1.77
C GLN A 128 -19.14 15.60 -0.83
N ILE A 129 -19.12 14.51 -0.07
CA ILE A 129 -18.04 14.19 0.86
C ILE A 129 -17.19 13.08 0.27
N VAL A 130 -15.89 13.34 0.15
CA VAL A 130 -14.88 12.34 -0.19
C VAL A 130 -13.87 12.24 0.94
N VAL A 131 -13.59 11.04 1.40
CA VAL A 131 -12.48 10.79 2.32
C VAL A 131 -11.32 10.17 1.55
N THR A 132 -10.12 10.72 1.75
CA THR A 132 -8.87 10.10 1.32
C THR A 132 -8.24 9.44 2.54
N TYR A 133 -7.86 8.19 2.41
CA TYR A 133 -7.29 7.43 3.53
C TYR A 133 -6.15 6.54 3.09
N GLU A 134 -5.25 6.25 4.02
CA GLU A 134 -4.22 5.25 3.87
C GLU A 134 -4.85 3.87 4.00
N THR A 135 -4.56 2.98 3.05
CA THR A 135 -5.05 1.60 3.05
C THR A 135 -3.91 0.60 3.05
N TYR A 136 -4.14 -0.58 3.62
CA TYR A 136 -3.25 -1.70 3.43
C TYR A 136 -3.58 -2.39 2.11
N PRO A 137 -2.59 -2.68 1.25
CA PRO A 137 -2.82 -3.47 0.06
C PRO A 137 -3.26 -4.89 0.43
N ASP A 138 -3.97 -5.54 -0.46
CA ASP A 138 -4.36 -6.94 -0.29
C ASP A 138 -3.13 -7.82 -0.11
N ALA A 139 -3.22 -8.76 0.83
CA ALA A 139 -2.12 -9.69 1.09
C ALA A 139 -1.87 -10.60 -0.11
N ILE A 140 -0.60 -10.70 -0.51
CA ILE A 140 -0.15 -11.66 -1.51
C ILE A 140 -0.17 -13.05 -0.85
N THR A 141 -0.81 -14.01 -1.51
CA THR A 141 -0.96 -15.39 -1.02
C THR A 141 -0.41 -16.39 -2.03
N ALA A 142 -0.32 -17.66 -1.64
CA ALA A 142 0.03 -18.75 -2.55
C ALA A 142 -0.97 -18.90 -3.73
N ASN A 143 -2.19 -18.37 -3.60
CA ASN A 143 -3.22 -18.39 -4.63
C ASN A 143 -3.17 -17.16 -5.56
N THR A 144 -2.32 -16.18 -5.26
CA THR A 144 -2.16 -14.97 -6.10
C THR A 144 -1.52 -15.38 -7.42
N THR A 145 -2.22 -15.12 -8.52
CA THR A 145 -1.76 -15.53 -9.87
C THR A 145 -0.67 -14.59 -10.39
N ASP A 146 0.15 -15.07 -11.33
CA ASP A 146 1.24 -14.30 -11.92
C ASP A 146 0.76 -13.01 -12.63
N ASN A 147 -0.48 -13.04 -13.14
CA ASN A 147 -1.10 -11.90 -13.82
C ASN A 147 -1.84 -10.94 -12.88
N THR A 148 -1.93 -11.25 -11.58
CA THR A 148 -2.57 -10.36 -10.60
C THR A 148 -1.77 -9.06 -10.52
N GLU A 149 -2.44 -7.94 -10.74
CA GLU A 149 -1.87 -6.62 -10.51
C GLU A 149 -1.74 -6.38 -9.00
N ILE A 150 -0.57 -5.88 -8.60
CA ILE A 150 -0.29 -5.50 -7.21
C ILE A 150 -0.48 -4.00 -7.10
N ASP A 151 -1.45 -3.60 -6.28
CA ASP A 151 -1.80 -2.19 -6.08
C ASP A 151 -0.81 -1.52 -5.11
N LEU A 152 0.36 -1.23 -5.64
CA LEU A 152 1.44 -0.51 -4.96
C LEU A 152 2.00 0.59 -5.85
N PRO A 153 2.48 1.70 -5.28
CA PRO A 153 3.28 2.69 -6.01
C PRO A 153 4.46 2.05 -6.76
N LEU A 154 4.75 2.55 -7.96
CA LEU A 154 5.80 1.96 -8.82
C LEU A 154 7.18 1.94 -8.17
N ASP A 155 7.50 2.91 -7.33
CA ASP A 155 8.75 2.97 -6.58
C ASP A 155 8.84 1.83 -5.56
N MET A 156 7.75 1.49 -4.86
CA MET A 156 7.68 0.33 -3.98
C MET A 156 7.83 -0.99 -4.75
N ILE A 157 7.14 -1.12 -5.90
CA ILE A 157 7.25 -2.31 -6.76
C ILE A 157 8.70 -2.55 -7.22
N ARG A 158 9.45 -1.48 -7.51
CA ARG A 158 10.85 -1.58 -7.98
C ARG A 158 11.81 -2.09 -6.93
N ILE A 159 11.61 -1.74 -5.66
CA ILE A 159 12.52 -2.13 -4.57
C ILE A 159 12.10 -3.41 -3.86
N LEU A 160 10.82 -3.80 -3.94
CA LEU A 160 10.32 -5.00 -3.29
C LEU A 160 11.12 -6.27 -3.63
N PRO A 161 11.56 -6.51 -4.89
CA PRO A 161 12.43 -7.64 -5.23
C PRO A 161 13.77 -7.66 -4.50
N LEU A 162 14.30 -6.50 -4.07
CA LEU A 162 15.53 -6.45 -3.27
C LEU A 162 15.29 -7.04 -1.88
N TYR A 163 14.16 -6.66 -1.26
CA TYR A 163 13.78 -7.22 0.04
C TYR A 163 13.55 -8.73 -0.04
N ILE A 164 12.73 -9.16 -1.01
CA ILE A 164 12.45 -10.60 -1.21
C ILE A 164 13.75 -11.39 -1.39
N ALA A 165 14.65 -10.94 -2.26
CA ALA A 165 15.93 -11.60 -2.49
C ALA A 165 16.77 -11.64 -1.20
N SER A 166 16.79 -10.57 -0.41
CA SER A 166 17.54 -10.53 0.85
C SER A 166 17.00 -11.52 1.88
N GLU A 167 15.69 -11.66 1.99
CA GLU A 167 15.08 -12.58 2.96
C GLU A 167 15.24 -14.05 2.56
N LEU A 168 15.03 -14.35 1.28
CA LEU A 168 15.01 -15.73 0.82
C LEU A 168 16.42 -16.32 0.57
N TYR A 169 17.42 -15.48 0.39
CA TYR A 169 18.78 -15.93 0.04
C TYR A 169 19.76 -15.94 1.23
N LYS A 170 19.31 -15.56 2.41
CA LYS A 170 20.16 -15.43 3.60
C LYS A 170 20.75 -16.75 4.09
N ASP A 171 20.11 -17.87 3.83
CA ASP A 171 20.61 -19.19 4.22
C ASP A 171 21.58 -19.77 3.17
N ASP A 172 21.52 -19.30 1.93
CA ASP A 172 22.38 -19.77 0.83
C ASP A 172 23.63 -18.91 0.66
N ASP A 173 23.49 -17.57 0.70
CA ASP A 173 24.59 -16.61 0.61
C ASP A 173 24.30 -15.36 1.45
N ILE A 174 24.74 -15.37 2.68
CA ILE A 174 24.56 -14.26 3.63
C ILE A 174 25.19 -12.94 3.14
N SER A 175 26.29 -13.00 2.38
CA SER A 175 26.96 -11.81 1.86
C SER A 175 26.11 -11.13 0.79
N LEU A 176 25.57 -11.91 -0.14
CA LEU A 176 24.71 -11.43 -1.20
C LEU A 176 23.35 -10.93 -0.60
N ALA A 177 22.79 -11.68 0.31
CA ALA A 177 21.56 -11.29 1.04
C ALA A 177 21.74 -9.94 1.77
N THR A 178 22.86 -9.75 2.47
CA THR A 178 23.20 -8.50 3.14
C THR A 178 23.35 -7.35 2.15
N THR A 179 23.96 -7.60 0.99
CA THR A 179 24.09 -6.61 -0.07
C THR A 179 22.71 -6.12 -0.56
N TYR A 180 21.79 -7.04 -0.81
CA TYR A 180 20.43 -6.69 -1.23
C TYR A 180 19.64 -6.00 -0.12
N LYS A 181 19.83 -6.39 1.13
CA LYS A 181 19.20 -5.71 2.28
C LYS A 181 19.66 -4.25 2.36
N ASN A 182 20.97 -4.01 2.26
CA ASN A 182 21.51 -2.66 2.30
C ASN A 182 21.05 -1.82 1.09
N GLN A 183 20.96 -2.42 -0.10
CA GLN A 183 20.37 -1.73 -1.26
C GLN A 183 18.91 -1.37 -1.05
N PHE A 184 18.10 -2.30 -0.52
CA PHE A 184 16.71 -2.04 -0.20
C PHE A 184 16.57 -0.88 0.78
N GLU A 185 17.33 -0.87 1.87
CA GLU A 185 17.29 0.19 2.87
C GLU A 185 17.72 1.55 2.30
N THR A 186 18.79 1.56 1.50
CA THR A 186 19.25 2.79 0.82
C THR A 186 18.19 3.34 -0.14
N GLU A 187 17.58 2.47 -0.97
CA GLU A 187 16.54 2.90 -1.90
C GLU A 187 15.29 3.38 -1.14
N LEU A 188 14.92 2.71 -0.04
CA LEU A 188 13.81 3.10 0.80
C LEU A 188 14.03 4.47 1.46
N GLU A 189 15.26 4.76 1.93
CA GLU A 189 15.63 6.07 2.49
C GLU A 189 15.61 7.17 1.42
N ASN A 190 16.00 6.84 0.18
CA ASN A 190 15.99 7.77 -0.94
C ASN A 190 14.57 8.04 -1.49
N MET A 191 13.60 7.21 -1.16
CA MET A 191 12.22 7.47 -1.51
C MET A 191 11.73 8.72 -0.80
N ARG A 192 11.32 9.72 -1.58
CA ARG A 192 10.69 10.90 -1.00
C ARG A 192 9.41 10.49 -0.30
N PRO A 193 9.15 11.01 0.92
CA PRO A 193 7.82 10.87 1.53
C PRO A 193 6.78 11.36 0.52
N GLN A 194 5.68 10.64 0.43
CA GLN A 194 4.53 11.09 -0.35
C GLN A 194 3.87 12.23 0.45
N TYR A 195 4.42 13.44 0.32
CA TYR A 195 3.72 14.62 0.84
C TYR A 195 2.53 14.87 -0.09
N ASP A 196 1.34 14.92 0.49
CA ASP A 196 0.22 15.57 -0.16
C ASP A 196 0.68 16.95 -0.64
N GLU A 197 0.44 17.27 -1.91
CA GLU A 197 0.59 18.64 -2.38
C GLU A 197 -0.33 19.51 -1.53
N GLN A 198 0.24 20.17 -0.52
CA GLN A 198 -0.48 21.20 0.21
C GLN A 198 -0.67 22.34 -0.78
N PHE A 199 -1.85 22.42 -1.36
CA PHE A 199 -2.29 23.65 -2.00
C PHE A 199 -2.40 24.72 -0.92
N VAL A 200 -1.34 25.48 -0.73
CA VAL A 200 -1.41 26.72 0.04
C VAL A 200 -2.21 27.70 -0.81
N SER A 201 -3.52 27.79 -0.57
CA SER A 201 -4.30 28.87 -1.13
C SER A 201 -3.83 30.18 -0.46
N ILE A 202 -3.01 30.92 -1.17
CA ILE A 202 -2.69 32.29 -0.79
C ILE A 202 -3.95 33.10 -1.12
N THR A 203 -4.86 33.21 -0.16
CA THR A 203 -5.92 34.23 -0.21
C THR A 203 -5.23 35.58 -0.11
N GLY A 204 -5.18 36.26 -1.27
CA GLY A 204 -4.59 37.57 -1.38
C GLY A 204 -5.24 38.58 -0.42
N TRP A 205 -4.44 39.36 0.18
CA TRP A 205 -4.80 40.58 0.91
C TRP A 205 -5.43 41.57 -0.08
N TYR A 206 -6.68 41.94 0.13
CA TYR A 206 -7.29 43.18 -0.32
C TYR A 206 -7.90 43.89 0.89
#